data_d3a4a2c220ea8b26280b60eb6cdd8201
#
_entry.id   d3a4a2c220ea8b26280b60eb6cdd8201
#
_cell.length_a   1.000
_cell.length_b   1.000
_cell.length_c   1.000
_cell.angle_alpha   90.00
_cell.angle_beta   90.00
_cell.angle_gamma   90.00
#
_symmetry.space_group_name_H-M   'P 1'
#
loop_
_entity.id
_entity.type
_entity.pdbx_description
1 polymer ?
#
loop_
_entity_poly.entity_id
_entity_poly.type
_entity_poly.pdbx_seq_one_letter_code
_entity_poly.pdbx_strand_id
1 'polypeptide(L)'
;MKQAKKQVKKQISVVIALLLIASCASLTGDDGSGVLSGVGRIPGYDFGTAITLPEGFELDLPDIKGGLIGTKAGGNRILMIGDSIMASTAKRYGNEMCNALVPLGWQVAVEAEASRFAEFGVRVLDKRMNAESGWDAAVVFLGSNYEGNKESYGKQMRKIIEKLTPRPILLVNTSLFRNAQRDVNQVLDDLAAEFENVSILDWATISKSDGVLAPDGVHLTKNGRSIFSVAIARALDIAPFREGECLDSKFRDDSAAGKGVMPSAGEVVDGTTTQSTVAGGQVAPTVPTQTTTP
;
A
#
# COMPACT_ATOMS: atom_id res chain seq x y z
N MET A 1 -64.75 -13.11 31.11
CA MET A 1 -63.64 -13.56 30.24
C MET A 1 -62.74 -12.46 29.66
N LYS A 2 -63.15 -11.18 29.63
CA LYS A 2 -62.30 -10.07 29.08
C LYS A 2 -61.21 -9.52 30.06
N GLN A 3 -61.34 -9.71 31.35
CA GLN A 3 -60.35 -9.22 32.31
C GLN A 3 -59.12 -10.14 32.48
N ALA A 4 -59.30 -11.47 32.33
CA ALA A 4 -58.19 -12.42 32.46
C ALA A 4 -57.16 -12.28 31.33
N LYS A 5 -57.62 -11.95 30.09
CA LYS A 5 -56.75 -11.73 28.94
C LYS A 5 -55.86 -10.46 29.05
N LYS A 6 -56.27 -9.46 29.84
CA LYS A 6 -55.53 -8.22 30.01
C LYS A 6 -54.39 -8.35 31.04
N GLN A 7 -54.57 -9.24 32.05
CA GLN A 7 -53.53 -9.55 33.04
C GLN A 7 -52.38 -10.38 32.45
N VAL A 8 -52.69 -11.36 31.58
CA VAL A 8 -51.69 -12.21 30.93
C VAL A 8 -50.78 -11.41 29.99
N LYS A 9 -51.33 -10.45 29.25
CA LYS A 9 -50.53 -9.57 28.36
C LYS A 9 -49.60 -8.65 29.15
N LYS A 10 -49.98 -8.21 30.34
CA LYS A 10 -49.13 -7.34 31.18
C LYS A 10 -47.96 -8.08 31.83
N GLN A 11 -48.15 -9.37 32.20
CA GLN A 11 -47.07 -10.18 32.77
C GLN A 11 -46.07 -10.63 31.73
N ILE A 12 -46.48 -10.93 30.49
CA ILE A 12 -45.58 -11.30 29.39
C ILE A 12 -44.70 -10.10 28.99
N SER A 13 -45.23 -8.88 28.97
CA SER A 13 -44.41 -7.69 28.66
C SER A 13 -43.36 -7.36 29.70
N VAL A 14 -43.60 -7.66 30.98
CA VAL A 14 -42.62 -7.42 32.07
C VAL A 14 -41.50 -8.48 32.04
N VAL A 15 -41.81 -9.72 31.69
CA VAL A 15 -40.77 -10.80 31.59
C VAL A 15 -39.86 -10.60 30.39
N ILE A 16 -40.38 -10.09 29.27
CA ILE A 16 -39.55 -9.77 28.09
C ILE A 16 -38.66 -8.55 28.33
N ALA A 17 -39.13 -7.55 29.09
CA ALA A 17 -38.30 -6.39 29.45
C ALA A 17 -37.18 -6.71 30.44
N LEU A 18 -37.31 -7.73 31.30
CA LEU A 18 -36.29 -8.16 32.26
C LEU A 18 -35.22 -9.06 31.64
N LEU A 19 -35.46 -9.71 30.47
CA LEU A 19 -34.48 -10.53 29.77
C LEU A 19 -33.55 -9.73 28.83
N LEU A 20 -33.84 -8.46 28.57
CA LEU A 20 -33.01 -7.57 27.74
C LEU A 20 -32.00 -6.72 28.54
N ILE A 21 -32.01 -6.78 29.88
CA ILE A 21 -31.10 -5.97 30.74
C ILE A 21 -29.88 -6.78 31.22
N ALA A 22 -29.84 -8.12 30.97
CA ALA A 22 -28.76 -8.99 31.46
C ALA A 22 -27.62 -9.22 30.47
N SER A 23 -27.52 -8.47 29.35
CA SER A 23 -26.49 -8.66 28.34
C SER A 23 -25.47 -7.50 28.24
N CYS A 24 -25.43 -6.59 29.19
CA CYS A 24 -24.46 -5.50 29.24
C CYS A 24 -23.65 -5.54 30.53
N ALA A 25 -22.91 -6.63 30.79
CA ALA A 25 -21.88 -6.61 31.82
C ALA A 25 -20.76 -7.56 31.42
N SER A 26 -19.58 -7.02 31.44
CA SER A 26 -18.25 -7.64 31.35
C SER A 26 -17.68 -7.90 29.95
N LEU A 27 -17.10 -6.83 29.38
CA LEU A 27 -15.88 -6.90 28.59
C LEU A 27 -15.00 -5.71 28.96
N THR A 28 -14.47 -5.72 30.17
CA THR A 28 -13.26 -4.99 30.53
C THR A 28 -12.16 -6.01 30.62
N GLY A 29 -11.57 -6.36 29.51
CA GLY A 29 -10.27 -7.02 29.37
C GLY A 29 -9.31 -5.95 28.92
N ASP A 30 -8.55 -5.43 29.84
CA ASP A 30 -7.41 -4.56 29.63
C ASP A 30 -6.23 -5.46 29.28
N ASP A 31 -5.98 -5.65 28.00
CA ASP A 31 -4.73 -6.23 27.52
C ASP A 31 -4.09 -5.21 26.58
N GLY A 32 -3.02 -4.62 27.10
CA GLY A 32 -2.21 -3.58 26.44
C GLY A 32 -1.55 -4.03 25.15
N SER A 33 -2.34 -4.19 24.11
CA SER A 33 -1.87 -4.21 22.73
C SER A 33 -2.43 -2.99 22.03
N GLY A 34 -1.55 -2.09 21.57
CA GLY A 34 -1.90 -0.87 20.87
C GLY A 34 -2.77 -1.14 19.65
N VAL A 35 -4.07 -1.20 19.89
CA VAL A 35 -5.08 -1.38 18.84
C VAL A 35 -5.24 -0.06 18.12
N LEU A 36 -5.10 -0.09 16.81
CA LEU A 36 -5.39 1.02 15.89
C LEU A 36 -6.75 1.66 16.25
N SER A 37 -6.72 2.82 16.90
CA SER A 37 -7.93 3.58 17.21
C SER A 37 -8.62 3.99 15.92
N GLY A 38 -9.79 3.41 15.65
CA GLY A 38 -10.61 3.75 14.48
C GLY A 38 -11.00 2.58 13.57
N VAL A 39 -10.34 1.42 13.70
CA VAL A 39 -10.83 0.21 13.02
C VAL A 39 -11.72 -0.54 14.01
N GLY A 40 -13.01 -0.63 13.73
CA GLY A 40 -13.96 -1.35 14.57
C GLY A 40 -13.48 -2.79 14.81
N ARG A 41 -13.56 -3.28 16.05
CA ARG A 41 -13.27 -4.68 16.38
C ARG A 41 -14.21 -5.58 15.60
N ILE A 42 -13.65 -6.41 14.71
CA ILE A 42 -14.39 -7.51 14.09
C ILE A 42 -14.41 -8.66 15.09
N PRO A 43 -15.59 -9.13 15.53
CA PRO A 43 -15.66 -10.29 16.41
C PRO A 43 -15.07 -11.53 15.71
N GLY A 44 -14.01 -12.10 16.28
CA GLY A 44 -13.40 -13.34 15.79
C GLY A 44 -12.14 -13.18 14.92
N TYR A 45 -11.69 -11.96 14.62
CA TYR A 45 -10.40 -11.72 13.99
C TYR A 45 -9.38 -11.30 15.05
N ASP A 46 -8.40 -12.17 15.28
CA ASP A 46 -7.20 -11.82 16.04
C ASP A 46 -6.23 -11.09 15.10
N PHE A 47 -6.10 -9.78 15.27
CA PHE A 47 -5.11 -8.97 14.56
C PHE A 47 -3.66 -9.24 15.03
N GLY A 48 -3.41 -10.31 15.74
CA GLY A 48 -2.13 -10.68 16.38
C GLY A 48 -0.93 -10.82 15.43
N THR A 49 -1.13 -10.67 14.13
CA THR A 49 -0.06 -10.58 13.13
C THR A 49 -0.20 -9.36 12.20
N ALA A 50 -1.16 -8.47 12.46
CA ALA A 50 -1.20 -7.19 11.77
C ALA A 50 0.13 -6.47 12.01
N ILE A 51 0.72 -5.89 10.96
CA ILE A 51 1.91 -5.06 11.11
C ILE A 51 1.61 -4.01 12.16
N THR A 52 2.21 -4.20 13.34
CA THR A 52 2.19 -3.19 14.39
C THR A 52 3.05 -2.03 13.91
N LEU A 53 2.59 -0.82 14.16
CA LEU A 53 3.45 0.36 14.01
C LEU A 53 4.70 0.15 14.87
N PRO A 54 5.86 0.67 14.45
CA PRO A 54 7.04 0.66 15.29
C PRO A 54 6.72 1.22 16.69
N GLU A 55 7.32 0.63 17.71
CA GLU A 55 7.10 1.03 19.11
C GLU A 55 7.33 2.54 19.28
N GLY A 56 6.37 3.22 19.89
CA GLY A 56 6.40 4.67 20.08
C GLY A 56 6.00 5.52 18.88
N PHE A 57 5.57 4.90 17.76
CA PHE A 57 5.08 5.62 16.60
C PHE A 57 3.56 5.77 16.66
N GLU A 58 3.08 6.99 16.82
CA GLU A 58 1.66 7.33 16.64
C GLU A 58 1.44 7.83 15.23
N LEU A 59 0.61 7.11 14.47
CA LEU A 59 0.24 7.49 13.11
C LEU A 59 -1.04 8.33 13.16
N ASP A 60 -0.86 9.64 13.10
CA ASP A 60 -1.97 10.54 12.80
C ASP A 60 -2.22 10.51 11.29
N LEU A 61 -3.28 9.81 10.91
CA LEU A 61 -3.66 9.70 9.50
C LEU A 61 -4.64 10.83 9.17
N PRO A 62 -4.33 11.64 8.16
CA PRO A 62 -5.30 12.56 7.62
C PRO A 62 -6.51 11.81 7.06
N ASP A 63 -7.67 12.46 7.05
CA ASP A 63 -8.88 11.93 6.44
C ASP A 63 -8.62 11.54 4.98
N ILE A 64 -9.11 10.36 4.59
CA ILE A 64 -8.99 9.88 3.21
C ILE A 64 -9.97 10.67 2.35
N LYS A 65 -9.44 11.53 1.49
CA LYS A 65 -10.25 12.26 0.51
C LYS A 65 -10.94 11.25 -0.41
N GLY A 66 -12.25 11.37 -0.60
CA GLY A 66 -13.06 10.45 -1.41
C GLY A 66 -13.52 9.20 -0.65
N GLY A 67 -13.12 8.99 0.61
CA GLY A 67 -13.56 7.88 1.48
C GLY A 67 -12.80 6.56 1.31
N LEU A 68 -13.16 5.59 2.16
CA LEU A 68 -12.48 4.29 2.27
C LEU A 68 -12.81 3.39 1.07
N ILE A 69 -11.85 2.63 0.61
CA ILE A 69 -11.99 1.78 -0.59
C ILE A 69 -12.86 0.55 -0.32
N GLY A 70 -12.73 -0.10 0.84
CA GLY A 70 -13.49 -1.30 1.19
C GLY A 70 -15.00 -1.07 1.18
N THR A 71 -15.46 0.14 1.52
CA THR A 71 -16.87 0.51 1.48
C THR A 71 -17.44 0.63 0.06
N LYS A 72 -16.59 0.76 -0.95
CA LYS A 72 -16.93 0.95 -2.35
C LYS A 72 -16.65 -0.28 -3.22
N ALA A 73 -15.77 -1.18 -2.75
CA ALA A 73 -15.34 -2.34 -3.51
C ALA A 73 -16.44 -3.41 -3.60
N GLY A 74 -16.59 -4.02 -4.77
CA GLY A 74 -17.55 -5.12 -5.00
C GLY A 74 -17.03 -6.50 -4.60
N GLY A 75 -15.75 -6.61 -4.23
CA GLY A 75 -15.06 -7.83 -3.85
C GLY A 75 -13.72 -7.51 -3.20
N ASN A 76 -12.82 -8.50 -3.12
CA ASN A 76 -11.60 -8.39 -2.33
C ASN A 76 -10.28 -8.48 -3.12
N ARG A 77 -10.32 -8.55 -4.45
CA ARG A 77 -9.09 -8.59 -5.25
C ARG A 77 -8.59 -7.18 -5.56
N ILE A 78 -7.40 -6.88 -5.10
CA ILE A 78 -6.79 -5.56 -5.28
C ILE A 78 -5.50 -5.63 -6.09
N LEU A 79 -5.41 -4.76 -7.10
CA LEU A 79 -4.22 -4.57 -7.91
C LEU A 79 -3.47 -3.34 -7.44
N MET A 80 -2.23 -3.52 -7.00
CA MET A 80 -1.37 -2.44 -6.54
C MET A 80 -0.30 -2.16 -7.57
N ILE A 81 -0.23 -0.94 -8.07
CA ILE A 81 0.69 -0.53 -9.13
C ILE A 81 1.58 0.59 -8.62
N GLY A 82 2.90 0.41 -8.68
CA GLY A 82 3.79 1.40 -8.11
C GLY A 82 5.21 1.41 -8.64
N ASP A 83 5.97 2.40 -8.17
CA ASP A 83 7.40 2.53 -8.38
C ASP A 83 8.23 1.89 -7.25
N SER A 84 9.49 2.32 -7.06
CA SER A 84 10.41 1.78 -6.05
C SER A 84 9.87 1.82 -4.63
N ILE A 85 9.06 2.81 -4.29
CA ILE A 85 8.52 2.99 -2.95
C ILE A 85 7.57 1.83 -2.63
N MET A 86 6.56 1.62 -3.46
CA MET A 86 5.63 0.49 -3.31
C MET A 86 6.35 -0.85 -3.48
N ALA A 87 7.28 -0.96 -4.43
CA ALA A 87 8.06 -2.18 -4.66
C ALA A 87 8.80 -2.64 -3.40
N SER A 88 9.31 -1.70 -2.59
CA SER A 88 10.03 -2.00 -1.35
C SER A 88 9.20 -2.71 -0.28
N THR A 89 7.87 -2.70 -0.39
CA THR A 89 6.93 -3.37 0.52
C THR A 89 6.43 -4.73 -0.01
N ALA A 90 6.86 -5.13 -1.21
CA ALA A 90 6.44 -6.37 -1.84
C ALA A 90 7.14 -7.60 -1.24
N LYS A 91 6.61 -8.80 -1.51
CA LYS A 91 7.09 -10.10 -1.02
C LYS A 91 8.60 -10.30 -1.16
N ARG A 92 9.22 -9.80 -2.23
CA ARG A 92 10.66 -9.91 -2.49
C ARG A 92 11.55 -9.08 -1.55
N TYR A 93 10.98 -8.11 -0.80
CA TYR A 93 11.74 -7.19 0.05
C TYR A 93 11.35 -7.21 1.54
N GLY A 94 10.29 -7.91 1.92
CA GLY A 94 9.86 -7.96 3.33
C GLY A 94 8.38 -8.27 3.50
N ASN A 95 7.58 -8.09 2.43
CA ASN A 95 6.16 -8.46 2.38
C ASN A 95 5.24 -7.59 3.25
N GLU A 96 5.67 -6.41 3.67
CA GLU A 96 4.92 -5.54 4.59
C GLU A 96 3.52 -5.24 4.04
N MET A 97 3.35 -5.09 2.71
CA MET A 97 2.07 -4.81 2.10
C MET A 97 1.08 -5.97 2.27
N CYS A 98 1.47 -7.19 1.93
CA CYS A 98 0.60 -8.36 2.14
C CYS A 98 0.33 -8.59 3.64
N ASN A 99 1.35 -8.42 4.49
CA ASN A 99 1.19 -8.59 5.92
C ASN A 99 0.16 -7.61 6.51
N ALA A 100 0.04 -6.39 5.94
CA ALA A 100 -0.94 -5.40 6.37
C ALA A 100 -2.35 -5.65 5.81
N LEU A 101 -2.47 -6.16 4.58
CA LEU A 101 -3.75 -6.19 3.86
C LEU A 101 -4.44 -7.55 3.89
N VAL A 102 -3.68 -8.66 3.91
CA VAL A 102 -4.24 -10.00 3.95
C VAL A 102 -5.13 -10.23 5.19
N PRO A 103 -4.74 -9.78 6.40
CA PRO A 103 -5.61 -9.89 7.58
C PRO A 103 -6.92 -9.11 7.47
N LEU A 104 -6.96 -8.08 6.61
CA LEU A 104 -8.18 -7.31 6.30
C LEU A 104 -9.07 -7.99 5.24
N GLY A 105 -8.69 -9.17 4.76
CA GLY A 105 -9.42 -9.95 3.78
C GLY A 105 -9.07 -9.65 2.32
N TRP A 106 -8.07 -8.81 2.02
CA TRP A 106 -7.68 -8.48 0.66
C TRP A 106 -6.83 -9.55 -0.01
N GLN A 107 -7.13 -9.87 -1.27
CA GLN A 107 -6.27 -10.63 -2.18
C GLN A 107 -5.36 -9.65 -2.93
N VAL A 108 -4.10 -9.60 -2.55
CA VAL A 108 -3.18 -8.51 -2.89
C VAL A 108 -2.20 -8.92 -3.98
N ALA A 109 -2.23 -8.25 -5.14
CA ALA A 109 -1.18 -8.37 -6.16
C ALA A 109 -0.39 -7.05 -6.23
N VAL A 110 0.92 -7.11 -5.94
CA VAL A 110 1.81 -5.95 -6.00
C VAL A 110 2.62 -5.98 -7.28
N GLU A 111 2.25 -5.15 -8.25
CA GLU A 111 2.93 -4.95 -9.52
C GLU A 111 3.71 -3.63 -9.46
N ALA A 112 4.86 -3.66 -8.81
CA ALA A 112 5.64 -2.47 -8.57
C ALA A 112 7.14 -2.72 -8.78
N GLU A 113 7.85 -1.75 -9.35
CA GLU A 113 9.25 -1.85 -9.70
C GLU A 113 10.00 -0.53 -9.57
N ALA A 114 11.30 -0.61 -9.34
CA ALA A 114 12.15 0.56 -9.23
C ALA A 114 12.20 1.36 -10.55
N SER A 115 12.33 2.68 -10.44
CA SER A 115 12.52 3.60 -11.57
C SER A 115 11.38 3.59 -12.59
N ARG A 116 10.13 3.36 -12.15
CA ARG A 116 8.96 3.35 -13.03
C ARG A 116 8.23 4.70 -13.04
N PHE A 117 7.88 5.12 -14.25
CA PHE A 117 7.07 6.30 -14.53
C PHE A 117 5.59 5.90 -14.68
N ALA A 118 4.70 6.90 -14.84
CA ALA A 118 3.26 6.64 -14.96
C ALA A 118 2.87 5.72 -16.12
N GLU A 119 3.63 5.69 -17.22
CA GLU A 119 3.41 4.78 -18.35
C GLU A 119 3.53 3.30 -17.97
N PHE A 120 4.29 2.99 -16.93
CA PHE A 120 4.37 1.63 -16.40
C PHE A 120 3.00 1.14 -15.96
N GLY A 121 2.23 1.99 -15.25
CA GLY A 121 0.88 1.64 -14.80
C GLY A 121 -0.06 1.30 -15.95
N VAL A 122 0.01 2.03 -17.06
CA VAL A 122 -0.78 1.72 -18.26
C VAL A 122 -0.42 0.33 -18.80
N ARG A 123 0.89 0.02 -18.92
CA ARG A 123 1.35 -1.30 -19.40
C ARG A 123 0.96 -2.46 -18.47
N VAL A 124 1.04 -2.26 -17.15
CA VAL A 124 0.59 -3.25 -16.17
C VAL A 124 -0.89 -3.54 -16.38
N LEU A 125 -1.73 -2.51 -16.48
CA LEU A 125 -3.16 -2.67 -16.68
C LEU A 125 -3.48 -3.39 -17.99
N ASP A 126 -2.82 -3.04 -19.08
CA ASP A 126 -3.01 -3.71 -20.37
C ASP A 126 -2.72 -5.22 -20.29
N LYS A 127 -1.72 -5.62 -19.55
CA LYS A 127 -1.38 -7.04 -19.36
C LYS A 127 -2.30 -7.73 -18.34
N ARG A 128 -2.50 -7.11 -17.16
CA ARG A 128 -3.24 -7.76 -16.06
C ARG A 128 -4.75 -7.83 -16.34
N MET A 129 -5.33 -6.77 -16.88
CA MET A 129 -6.76 -6.74 -17.19
C MET A 129 -7.14 -7.67 -18.35
N ASN A 130 -6.22 -7.88 -19.31
CA ASN A 130 -6.42 -8.81 -20.41
C ASN A 130 -6.19 -10.28 -20.00
N ALA A 131 -5.28 -10.52 -19.05
CA ALA A 131 -4.95 -11.87 -18.60
C ALA A 131 -5.92 -12.41 -17.54
N GLU A 132 -6.49 -11.52 -16.72
CA GLU A 132 -7.32 -11.90 -15.58
C GLU A 132 -8.47 -10.91 -15.39
N SER A 133 -9.64 -11.45 -15.14
CA SER A 133 -10.81 -10.68 -14.70
C SER A 133 -10.94 -10.68 -13.18
N GLY A 134 -11.90 -9.91 -12.66
CA GLY A 134 -12.29 -9.98 -11.24
C GLY A 134 -11.40 -9.14 -10.31
N TRP A 135 -10.75 -8.11 -10.82
CA TRP A 135 -10.17 -7.05 -9.97
C TRP A 135 -11.29 -6.15 -9.46
N ASP A 136 -11.31 -5.92 -8.14
CA ASP A 136 -12.38 -5.21 -7.45
C ASP A 136 -11.96 -3.80 -7.03
N ALA A 137 -10.67 -3.56 -6.85
CA ALA A 137 -10.10 -2.27 -6.48
C ALA A 137 -8.67 -2.13 -6.99
N ALA A 138 -8.12 -0.91 -6.94
CA ALA A 138 -6.71 -0.66 -7.23
C ALA A 138 -6.10 0.37 -6.28
N VAL A 139 -4.77 0.25 -6.07
CA VAL A 139 -3.91 1.28 -5.46
C VAL A 139 -2.86 1.68 -6.47
N VAL A 140 -2.64 2.99 -6.66
CA VAL A 140 -1.65 3.50 -7.60
C VAL A 140 -0.71 4.48 -6.89
N PHE A 141 0.59 4.17 -6.93
CA PHE A 141 1.67 5.02 -6.45
C PHE A 141 2.74 5.16 -7.53
N LEU A 142 2.60 6.16 -8.38
CA LEU A 142 3.50 6.43 -9.50
C LEU A 142 3.74 7.94 -9.61
N GLY A 143 4.82 8.42 -9.10
CA GLY A 143 5.12 9.85 -9.12
C GLY A 143 6.51 10.21 -8.62
N SER A 144 7.20 9.28 -7.93
CA SER A 144 8.55 9.55 -7.41
C SER A 144 9.56 9.82 -8.52
N ASN A 145 9.35 9.22 -9.70
CA ASN A 145 10.22 9.35 -10.87
C ASN A 145 9.75 10.43 -11.87
N TYR A 146 8.86 11.33 -11.46
CA TYR A 146 8.35 12.40 -12.31
C TYR A 146 9.47 13.31 -12.87
N GLU A 147 9.44 13.59 -14.18
CA GLU A 147 10.49 14.30 -14.92
C GLU A 147 10.16 15.77 -15.23
N GLY A 148 9.08 16.32 -14.65
CA GLY A 148 8.73 17.75 -14.81
C GLY A 148 7.76 18.07 -15.94
N ASN A 149 7.16 17.07 -16.61
CA ASN A 149 6.10 17.29 -17.61
C ASN A 149 4.72 17.00 -17.03
N LYS A 150 4.08 18.02 -16.45
CA LYS A 150 2.78 17.92 -15.76
C LYS A 150 1.66 17.40 -16.67
N GLU A 151 1.62 17.86 -17.93
CA GLU A 151 0.59 17.45 -18.90
C GLU A 151 0.73 15.96 -19.27
N SER A 152 1.95 15.52 -19.58
CA SER A 152 2.22 14.10 -19.88
C SER A 152 1.88 13.20 -18.71
N TYR A 153 2.30 13.57 -17.50
CA TYR A 153 1.97 12.82 -16.29
C TYR A 153 0.46 12.72 -16.07
N GLY A 154 -0.26 13.85 -16.15
CA GLY A 154 -1.71 13.89 -16.00
C GLY A 154 -2.43 13.03 -17.03
N LYS A 155 -1.97 13.04 -18.28
CA LYS A 155 -2.51 12.21 -19.37
C LYS A 155 -2.33 10.70 -19.08
N GLN A 156 -1.19 10.29 -18.53
CA GLN A 156 -0.95 8.87 -18.21
C GLN A 156 -1.77 8.43 -16.98
N MET A 157 -1.83 9.26 -15.93
CA MET A 157 -2.63 8.96 -14.75
C MET A 157 -4.13 8.87 -15.10
N ARG A 158 -4.64 9.76 -15.94
CA ARG A 158 -6.01 9.70 -16.46
C ARG A 158 -6.29 8.37 -17.17
N LYS A 159 -5.40 7.93 -18.06
CA LYS A 159 -5.54 6.64 -18.74
C LYS A 159 -5.60 5.46 -17.76
N ILE A 160 -4.81 5.51 -16.68
CA ILE A 160 -4.85 4.49 -15.62
C ILE A 160 -6.22 4.47 -14.97
N ILE A 161 -6.75 5.63 -14.58
CA ILE A 161 -8.07 5.76 -13.94
C ILE A 161 -9.17 5.28 -14.88
N GLU A 162 -9.18 5.72 -16.13
CA GLU A 162 -10.19 5.31 -17.13
C GLU A 162 -10.21 3.79 -17.36
N LYS A 163 -9.03 3.14 -17.40
CA LYS A 163 -8.94 1.67 -17.52
C LYS A 163 -9.46 0.94 -16.28
N LEU A 164 -9.33 1.53 -15.12
CA LEU A 164 -9.78 0.95 -13.84
C LEU A 164 -11.26 1.21 -13.57
N THR A 165 -11.83 2.30 -14.08
CA THR A 165 -13.24 2.67 -13.89
C THR A 165 -14.18 1.54 -14.34
N PRO A 166 -15.25 1.21 -13.58
CA PRO A 166 -15.80 1.92 -12.41
C PRO A 166 -15.24 1.47 -11.04
N ARG A 167 -14.16 0.71 -10.98
CA ARG A 167 -13.59 0.20 -9.73
C ARG A 167 -13.10 1.34 -8.84
N PRO A 168 -13.22 1.24 -7.52
CA PRO A 168 -12.62 2.21 -6.61
C PRO A 168 -11.10 2.16 -6.70
N ILE A 169 -10.49 3.34 -6.70
CA ILE A 169 -9.06 3.56 -6.87
C ILE A 169 -8.54 4.40 -5.71
N LEU A 170 -7.50 3.91 -5.03
CA LEU A 170 -6.72 4.72 -4.11
C LEU A 170 -5.49 5.26 -4.83
N LEU A 171 -5.44 6.56 -5.09
CA LEU A 171 -4.22 7.23 -5.48
C LEU A 171 -3.44 7.61 -4.21
N VAL A 172 -2.15 7.37 -4.21
CA VAL A 172 -1.26 7.77 -3.12
C VAL A 172 -0.35 8.88 -3.65
N ASN A 173 -0.38 10.06 -3.03
CA ASN A 173 0.46 11.18 -3.44
C ASN A 173 1.93 10.95 -3.00
N THR A 174 2.86 11.80 -3.45
CA THR A 174 4.30 11.61 -3.20
C THR A 174 4.82 12.55 -2.11
N SER A 175 5.89 12.11 -1.40
CA SER A 175 6.66 13.02 -0.54
C SER A 175 7.20 14.20 -1.35
N LEU A 176 7.37 15.36 -0.69
CA LEU A 176 7.82 16.59 -1.34
C LEU A 176 9.35 16.74 -1.30
N PHE A 177 10.09 15.69 -1.68
CA PHE A 177 11.55 15.69 -1.68
C PHE A 177 12.17 16.59 -2.75
N ARG A 178 11.39 16.96 -3.77
CA ARG A 178 11.72 17.98 -4.78
C ARG A 178 10.50 18.87 -5.03
N ASN A 179 10.74 20.10 -5.46
CA ASN A 179 9.64 21.04 -5.79
C ASN A 179 8.71 20.50 -6.89
N ALA A 180 9.26 19.76 -7.85
CA ALA A 180 8.50 19.14 -8.93
C ALA A 180 7.40 18.18 -8.46
N GLN A 181 7.52 17.58 -7.27
CA GLN A 181 6.47 16.70 -6.72
C GLN A 181 5.18 17.44 -6.36
N ARG A 182 5.20 18.77 -6.26
CA ARG A 182 3.98 19.58 -6.12
C ARG A 182 3.07 19.44 -7.33
N ASP A 183 3.66 19.39 -8.54
CA ASP A 183 2.89 19.16 -9.77
C ASP A 183 2.23 17.79 -9.78
N VAL A 184 2.95 16.75 -9.33
CA VAL A 184 2.41 15.39 -9.19
C VAL A 184 1.19 15.41 -8.26
N ASN A 185 1.35 15.93 -7.05
CA ASN A 185 0.29 15.91 -6.05
C ASN A 185 -0.92 16.76 -6.50
N GLN A 186 -0.68 17.89 -7.15
CA GLN A 186 -1.76 18.72 -7.74
C GLN A 186 -2.53 17.95 -8.82
N VAL A 187 -1.84 17.25 -9.72
CA VAL A 187 -2.51 16.42 -10.76
C VAL A 187 -3.37 15.34 -10.14
N LEU A 188 -2.88 14.69 -9.08
CA LEU A 188 -3.66 13.64 -8.40
C LEU A 188 -4.90 14.23 -7.71
N ASP A 189 -4.77 15.40 -7.06
CA ASP A 189 -5.91 16.12 -6.46
C ASP A 189 -6.94 16.52 -7.52
N ASP A 190 -6.50 17.04 -8.67
CA ASP A 190 -7.38 17.45 -9.79
C ASP A 190 -8.15 16.22 -10.33
N LEU A 191 -7.46 15.09 -10.52
CA LEU A 191 -8.08 13.86 -10.99
C LEU A 191 -9.07 13.27 -9.97
N ALA A 192 -8.76 13.33 -8.67
CA ALA A 192 -9.69 12.87 -7.65
C ALA A 192 -10.93 13.77 -7.53
N ALA A 193 -10.83 15.05 -7.87
CA ALA A 193 -11.99 15.93 -7.94
C ALA A 193 -12.87 15.65 -9.16
N GLU A 194 -12.31 15.07 -10.21
CA GLU A 194 -13.03 14.76 -11.46
C GLU A 194 -13.68 13.37 -11.44
N PHE A 195 -13.02 12.36 -10.82
CA PHE A 195 -13.46 10.97 -10.84
C PHE A 195 -13.99 10.53 -9.47
N GLU A 196 -15.30 10.27 -9.36
CA GLU A 196 -15.97 9.89 -8.10
C GLU A 196 -15.48 8.56 -7.49
N ASN A 197 -14.93 7.67 -8.33
CA ASN A 197 -14.36 6.40 -7.90
C ASN A 197 -12.92 6.50 -7.40
N VAL A 198 -12.35 7.71 -7.34
CA VAL A 198 -10.98 7.97 -6.88
C VAL A 198 -10.99 8.49 -5.45
N SER A 199 -10.12 7.93 -4.62
CA SER A 199 -9.78 8.41 -3.28
C SER A 199 -8.29 8.73 -3.21
N ILE A 200 -7.87 9.63 -2.30
CA ILE A 200 -6.46 10.00 -2.11
C ILE A 200 -6.00 9.71 -0.69
N LEU A 201 -4.86 9.05 -0.59
CA LEU A 201 -4.05 8.96 0.63
C LEU A 201 -2.94 10.03 0.57
N ASP A 202 -2.93 10.93 1.55
CA ASP A 202 -1.93 12.00 1.68
C ASP A 202 -0.60 11.49 2.28
N TRP A 203 0.15 10.76 1.47
CA TRP A 203 1.48 10.30 1.84
C TRP A 203 2.48 11.46 2.02
N ALA A 204 2.28 12.59 1.33
CA ALA A 204 3.11 13.77 1.50
C ALA A 204 3.11 14.30 2.93
N THR A 205 2.00 14.18 3.64
CA THR A 205 1.90 14.55 5.06
C THR A 205 2.47 13.46 5.97
N ILE A 206 2.08 12.21 5.77
CA ILE A 206 2.51 11.07 6.60
C ILE A 206 4.04 10.90 6.54
N SER A 207 4.63 11.05 5.36
CA SER A 207 6.06 10.86 5.14
C SER A 207 6.98 11.89 5.81
N LYS A 208 6.41 12.98 6.38
CA LYS A 208 7.19 13.99 7.13
C LYS A 208 7.59 13.52 8.52
N SER A 209 6.96 12.45 9.03
CA SER A 209 7.28 11.94 10.37
C SER A 209 8.69 11.38 10.40
N ASP A 210 9.37 11.58 11.52
CA ASP A 210 10.75 11.15 11.71
C ASP A 210 10.90 9.62 11.54
N GLY A 211 11.98 9.21 10.91
CA GLY A 211 12.28 7.79 10.69
C GLY A 211 11.44 7.09 9.61
N VAL A 212 10.57 7.80 8.89
CA VAL A 212 9.76 7.24 7.79
C VAL A 212 10.59 7.16 6.50
N LEU A 213 11.23 8.25 6.12
CA LEU A 213 12.05 8.31 4.91
C LEU A 213 13.53 8.21 5.22
N ALA A 214 14.27 7.64 4.28
CA ALA A 214 15.72 7.66 4.27
C ALA A 214 16.26 9.10 4.05
N PRO A 215 17.56 9.35 4.21
CA PRO A 215 18.14 10.68 4.05
C PRO A 215 17.93 11.34 2.68
N ASP A 216 17.58 10.57 1.65
CA ASP A 216 17.25 11.08 0.32
C ASP A 216 15.85 11.71 0.24
N GLY A 217 15.04 11.59 1.29
CA GLY A 217 13.69 12.14 1.39
C GLY A 217 12.65 11.46 0.51
N VAL A 218 12.98 10.32 -0.12
CA VAL A 218 12.09 9.60 -1.02
C VAL A 218 11.91 8.13 -0.66
N HIS A 219 13.01 7.39 -0.43
CA HIS A 219 12.93 5.96 -0.13
C HIS A 219 12.53 5.69 1.32
N LEU A 220 11.84 4.56 1.52
CA LEU A 220 11.37 4.16 2.83
C LEU A 220 12.48 3.53 3.66
N THR A 221 12.57 3.89 4.93
CA THR A 221 13.29 3.11 5.93
C THR A 221 12.59 1.78 6.18
N LYS A 222 13.16 0.91 7.02
CA LYS A 222 12.47 -0.30 7.47
C LYS A 222 11.13 0.06 8.16
N ASN A 223 11.15 1.03 9.08
CA ASN A 223 9.94 1.52 9.75
C ASN A 223 8.98 2.18 8.74
N GLY A 224 9.52 2.96 7.80
CA GLY A 224 8.74 3.60 6.75
C GLY A 224 7.96 2.62 5.88
N ARG A 225 8.49 1.42 5.59
CA ARG A 225 7.74 0.37 4.87
C ARG A 225 6.52 -0.10 5.65
N SER A 226 6.68 -0.35 6.95
CA SER A 226 5.56 -0.71 7.82
C SER A 226 4.52 0.40 7.87
N ILE A 227 4.95 1.65 8.08
CA ILE A 227 4.07 2.83 8.15
C ILE A 227 3.31 3.04 6.83
N PHE A 228 3.99 2.95 5.69
CA PHE A 228 3.38 3.07 4.36
C PHE A 228 2.30 2.00 4.14
N SER A 229 2.62 0.75 4.49
CA SER A 229 1.68 -0.37 4.33
C SER A 229 0.47 -0.25 5.26
N VAL A 230 0.66 0.20 6.52
CA VAL A 230 -0.43 0.46 7.47
C VAL A 230 -1.29 1.63 7.02
N ALA A 231 -0.68 2.71 6.49
CA ALA A 231 -1.43 3.86 5.98
C ALA A 231 -2.35 3.45 4.81
N ILE A 232 -1.83 2.64 3.88
CA ILE A 232 -2.64 2.07 2.79
C ILE A 232 -3.73 1.15 3.36
N ALA A 233 -3.40 0.28 4.32
CA ALA A 233 -4.37 -0.62 4.93
C ALA A 233 -5.55 0.14 5.56
N ARG A 234 -5.29 1.25 6.24
CA ARG A 234 -6.34 2.11 6.79
C ARG A 234 -7.18 2.78 5.70
N ALA A 235 -6.58 3.22 4.60
CA ALA A 235 -7.31 3.82 3.49
C ALA A 235 -8.17 2.80 2.73
N LEU A 236 -7.74 1.56 2.71
CA LEU A 236 -8.50 0.46 2.11
C LEU A 236 -9.62 -0.02 3.01
N ASP A 237 -9.38 -0.09 4.33
CA ASP A 237 -10.28 -0.73 5.30
C ASP A 237 -10.51 -2.21 4.99
N ILE A 238 -11.49 -2.83 5.66
CA ILE A 238 -11.80 -4.24 5.53
C ILE A 238 -12.40 -4.53 4.15
N ALA A 239 -11.89 -5.59 3.52
CA ALA A 239 -12.44 -6.08 2.27
C ALA A 239 -13.81 -6.74 2.47
N PRO A 240 -14.76 -6.58 1.53
CA PRO A 240 -16.04 -7.28 1.63
C PRO A 240 -15.87 -8.80 1.44
N PHE A 241 -16.28 -9.59 2.42
CA PHE A 241 -16.74 -10.99 2.37
C PHE A 241 -15.77 -12.15 2.10
N ARG A 242 -14.43 -12.03 2.05
CA ARG A 242 -13.57 -13.17 1.70
C ARG A 242 -12.28 -13.23 2.51
N GLU A 243 -11.63 -14.40 2.48
CA GLU A 243 -10.28 -14.57 3.01
C GLU A 243 -9.27 -13.84 2.13
N GLY A 244 -8.30 -13.19 2.77
CA GLY A 244 -7.22 -12.50 2.10
C GLY A 244 -6.13 -13.47 1.65
N GLU A 245 -5.40 -13.07 0.61
CA GLU A 245 -4.29 -13.83 0.04
C GLU A 245 -3.22 -12.91 -0.52
N CYS A 246 -1.95 -13.29 -0.37
CA CYS A 246 -0.86 -12.61 -1.04
C CYS A 246 -0.61 -13.26 -2.40
N LEU A 247 -1.11 -12.62 -3.46
CA LEU A 247 -0.98 -13.11 -4.83
C LEU A 247 0.44 -12.88 -5.36
N ASP A 248 0.87 -13.75 -6.27
CA ASP A 248 2.15 -13.57 -6.93
C ASP A 248 2.11 -12.40 -7.92
N SER A 249 3.16 -11.57 -7.90
CA SER A 249 3.40 -10.56 -8.92
C SER A 249 3.69 -11.26 -10.26
N LYS A 250 2.93 -10.92 -11.29
CA LYS A 250 3.08 -11.50 -12.63
C LYS A 250 3.75 -10.55 -13.61
N PHE A 251 3.70 -9.27 -13.32
CA PHE A 251 4.36 -8.23 -14.10
C PHE A 251 5.70 -7.91 -13.45
N ARG A 252 6.69 -8.70 -13.80
CA ARG A 252 8.09 -8.44 -13.44
C ARG A 252 8.77 -7.93 -14.68
N ASP A 253 9.06 -6.66 -14.71
CA ASP A 253 9.99 -6.11 -15.67
C ASP A 253 11.34 -6.01 -14.96
N ASP A 254 12.06 -7.11 -14.94
CA ASP A 254 13.41 -7.20 -14.36
C ASP A 254 14.46 -6.52 -15.26
N SER A 255 14.06 -5.66 -16.18
CA SER A 255 14.99 -4.88 -17.01
C SER A 255 15.94 -4.01 -16.18
N ALA A 256 15.58 -3.72 -14.94
CA ALA A 256 16.46 -3.12 -13.94
C ALA A 256 17.26 -4.14 -13.10
N ALA A 257 16.92 -5.41 -13.14
CA ALA A 257 17.52 -6.45 -12.28
C ALA A 257 18.99 -6.71 -12.58
N GLY A 258 19.50 -6.31 -13.76
CA GLY A 258 20.93 -6.38 -14.07
C GLY A 258 21.79 -5.29 -13.44
N LYS A 259 21.21 -4.34 -12.70
CA LYS A 259 21.91 -3.18 -12.13
C LYS A 259 22.01 -3.21 -10.60
N GLY A 260 22.07 -4.39 -10.02
CA GLY A 260 22.22 -4.55 -8.58
C GLY A 260 20.88 -4.39 -7.83
N VAL A 261 20.70 -5.22 -6.84
CA VAL A 261 19.65 -5.05 -5.82
C VAL A 261 19.89 -3.66 -5.21
N MET A 262 18.93 -2.75 -5.37
CA MET A 262 18.99 -1.49 -4.63
C MET A 262 19.04 -1.89 -3.14
N PRO A 263 20.08 -1.51 -2.39
CA PRO A 263 20.09 -1.75 -0.96
C PRO A 263 18.83 -1.09 -0.40
N SER A 264 18.04 -1.83 0.39
CA SER A 264 16.92 -1.25 1.09
C SER A 264 17.47 -0.06 1.89
N ALA A 265 17.00 1.14 1.59
CA ALA A 265 17.39 2.31 2.35
C ALA A 265 17.02 2.06 3.82
N GLY A 266 18.01 1.81 4.67
CA GLY A 266 17.82 1.48 6.08
C GLY A 266 18.54 0.24 6.61
N GLU A 267 19.19 -0.56 5.76
CA GLU A 267 20.16 -1.53 6.25
C GLU A 267 21.46 -0.79 6.59
N VAL A 268 21.55 -0.29 7.81
CA VAL A 268 22.81 0.09 8.41
C VAL A 268 23.60 -1.22 8.52
N VAL A 269 24.50 -1.46 7.59
CA VAL A 269 25.49 -2.53 7.72
C VAL A 269 26.34 -2.11 8.90
N ASP A 270 26.16 -2.82 10.01
CA ASP A 270 27.05 -2.70 11.18
C ASP A 270 28.49 -2.85 10.66
N GLY A 271 29.32 -1.87 10.96
CA GLY A 271 30.59 -1.62 10.28
C GLY A 271 31.65 -2.73 10.37
N THR A 272 31.41 -3.82 9.67
CA THR A 272 32.44 -4.82 9.39
C THR A 272 32.69 -4.78 7.89
N THR A 273 33.69 -3.98 7.54
CA THR A 273 34.29 -3.87 6.20
C THR A 273 34.88 -5.21 5.81
N THR A 274 34.15 -6.07 5.13
CA THR A 274 34.74 -7.15 4.36
C THR A 274 35.14 -6.57 3.01
N GLN A 275 36.39 -6.17 2.89
CA GLN A 275 37.01 -5.91 1.59
C GLN A 275 36.92 -7.17 0.74
N SER A 276 36.02 -7.15 -0.24
CA SER A 276 36.04 -8.14 -1.31
C SER A 276 37.19 -7.77 -2.25
N THR A 277 38.31 -8.47 -2.11
CA THR A 277 39.43 -8.40 -3.06
C THR A 277 38.97 -9.00 -4.37
N VAL A 278 38.64 -8.13 -5.32
CA VAL A 278 38.52 -8.51 -6.72
C VAL A 278 39.92 -8.77 -7.22
N ALA A 279 40.23 -10.03 -7.50
CA ALA A 279 41.46 -10.43 -8.17
C ALA A 279 41.49 -9.81 -9.56
N GLY A 280 42.35 -8.78 -9.73
CA GLY A 280 42.60 -8.15 -11.00
C GLY A 280 43.40 -9.09 -11.91
N GLY A 281 42.78 -9.67 -12.92
CA GLY A 281 43.50 -10.26 -14.05
C GLY A 281 44.08 -9.14 -14.91
N GLN A 282 45.39 -8.88 -14.78
CA GLN A 282 46.14 -8.05 -15.72
C GLN A 282 46.22 -8.76 -17.08
N VAL A 283 45.57 -8.20 -18.09
CA VAL A 283 45.87 -8.51 -19.48
C VAL A 283 46.94 -7.52 -19.96
N ALA A 284 48.12 -8.04 -20.24
CA ALA A 284 49.22 -7.28 -20.80
C ALA A 284 48.88 -6.77 -22.22
N PRO A 285 49.32 -5.55 -22.59
CA PRO A 285 49.13 -5.05 -23.94
C PRO A 285 50.11 -5.69 -24.89
N THR A 286 49.64 -6.34 -25.94
CA THR A 286 50.41 -6.81 -27.09
C THR A 286 50.82 -5.63 -27.98
N VAL A 287 52.13 -5.42 -28.11
CA VAL A 287 52.75 -4.44 -28.99
C VAL A 287 52.66 -5.01 -30.46
N PRO A 288 52.24 -4.25 -31.47
CA PRO A 288 52.34 -4.70 -32.83
C PRO A 288 53.76 -4.50 -33.35
N THR A 289 54.36 -5.58 -33.85
CA THR A 289 55.65 -5.63 -34.52
C THR A 289 55.54 -4.98 -35.90
N GLN A 290 56.28 -3.92 -36.16
CA GLN A 290 56.44 -3.37 -37.49
C GLN A 290 57.44 -4.28 -38.30
N THR A 291 56.97 -4.80 -39.43
CA THR A 291 57.81 -5.51 -40.41
C THR A 291 58.23 -4.49 -41.43
N THR A 292 59.54 -4.19 -41.45
CA THR A 292 60.21 -3.51 -42.57
C THR A 292 60.72 -4.58 -43.54
N THR A 293 60.37 -4.44 -44.79
CA THR A 293 60.91 -5.24 -45.90
C THR A 293 61.68 -4.34 -46.87
N PRO A 294 62.77 -4.78 -47.48
CA PRO A 294 63.76 -3.98 -48.21
C PRO A 294 63.27 -3.43 -49.52
#